data_31d17e581999cd1ed097a746a41d7ea5
#
_entry.id   31d17e581999cd1ed097a746a41d7ea5
#
_cell.length_a   1.000
_cell.length_b   1.000
_cell.length_c   1.000
_cell.angle_alpha   90.00
_cell.angle_beta   90.00
_cell.angle_gamma   90.00
#
_symmetry.space_group_name_H-M   'P 1'
#
loop_
_entity.id
_entity.type
_entity.pdbx_description
1 polymer ?
#
loop_
_entity_poly.entity_id
_entity_poly.type
_entity_poly.pdbx_seq_one_letter_code
_entity_poly.pdbx_strand_id
1 'polypeptide(L)'
;MHMVKKEVLLDINGRNDHIAQPVKEHLEERHIFAVNIMGAPGAGKTISLENLIRALPVKSYVIEGDIESDIDTERLKKQGISAAQINTFGACHLDAPLMHNAVHNMKMDEGGILFIENVGNLVCPAEFSIGEHIKMLIVSVTDGSDKPYKYPLAFEKADMILLNKVDLLPYLDFDEAFFMEGIRHLNKDAPVFKVCGKTGEGYDAAAEWLIKISKK
;
A
#
# COMPACT_ATOMS: atom_id res chain seq x y z
N MET A 1 31.55 13.51 2.46
CA MET A 1 30.91 12.21 2.66
C MET A 1 29.38 12.23 2.44
N HIS A 2 28.65 13.33 2.70
CA HIS A 2 27.20 13.44 2.44
C HIS A 2 26.80 13.53 0.95
N MET A 3 27.59 14.21 0.10
CA MET A 3 27.25 14.36 -1.33
C MET A 3 27.26 13.04 -2.11
N VAL A 4 28.26 12.18 -1.88
CA VAL A 4 28.37 10.87 -2.55
C VAL A 4 27.17 9.96 -2.24
N LYS A 5 26.64 9.99 -1.01
CA LYS A 5 25.43 9.21 -0.63
C LYS A 5 24.19 9.70 -1.35
N LYS A 6 24.05 11.01 -1.57
CA LYS A 6 22.88 11.59 -2.27
C LYS A 6 22.92 11.25 -3.76
N GLU A 7 24.07 11.33 -4.41
CA GLU A 7 24.24 10.95 -5.82
C GLU A 7 23.96 9.46 -6.07
N VAL A 8 24.43 8.56 -5.17
CA VAL A 8 24.19 7.12 -5.27
C VAL A 8 22.70 6.81 -5.10
N LEU A 9 22.00 7.44 -4.15
CA LEU A 9 20.56 7.28 -3.97
C LEU A 9 19.77 7.77 -5.19
N LEU A 10 20.13 8.91 -5.77
CA LEU A 10 19.51 9.44 -7.00
C LEU A 10 19.72 8.49 -8.19
N ASP A 11 20.87 7.84 -8.31
CA ASP A 11 21.16 6.84 -9.36
C ASP A 11 20.33 5.56 -9.16
N ILE A 12 20.19 5.09 -7.93
CA ILE A 12 19.38 3.90 -7.60
C ILE A 12 17.90 4.18 -7.87
N ASN A 13 17.38 5.31 -7.41
CA ASN A 13 15.98 5.71 -7.63
C ASN A 13 15.71 5.89 -9.13
N GLY A 14 16.59 6.55 -9.87
CA GLY A 14 16.45 6.75 -11.31
C GLY A 14 16.41 5.43 -12.09
N ARG A 15 17.21 4.45 -11.71
CA ARG A 15 17.18 3.10 -12.32
C ARG A 15 15.89 2.36 -12.00
N ASN A 16 15.43 2.43 -10.76
CA ASN A 16 14.16 1.85 -10.36
C ASN A 16 12.97 2.47 -11.12
N ASP A 17 12.90 3.80 -11.17
CA ASP A 17 11.82 4.53 -11.83
C ASP A 17 11.76 4.25 -13.34
N HIS A 18 12.91 4.04 -13.98
CA HIS A 18 12.98 3.64 -15.38
C HIS A 18 12.32 2.27 -15.65
N ILE A 19 12.30 1.37 -14.65
CA ILE A 19 11.63 0.07 -14.74
C ILE A 19 10.18 0.17 -14.25
N ALA A 20 9.89 1.02 -13.27
CA ALA A 20 8.54 1.22 -12.72
C ALA A 20 7.56 1.76 -13.78
N GLN A 21 8.02 2.66 -14.65
CA GLN A 21 7.17 3.24 -15.68
C GLN A 21 6.63 2.19 -16.69
N PRO A 22 7.43 1.29 -17.29
CA PRO A 22 6.94 0.17 -18.10
C PRO A 22 5.95 -0.76 -17.38
N VAL A 23 6.15 -1.00 -16.06
CA VAL A 23 5.19 -1.79 -15.27
C VAL A 23 3.83 -1.09 -15.22
N LYS A 24 3.83 0.21 -14.96
CA LYS A 24 2.61 1.02 -14.93
C LYS A 24 1.91 1.02 -16.28
N GLU A 25 2.63 1.27 -17.38
CA GLU A 25 2.10 1.28 -18.74
C GLU A 25 1.47 -0.08 -19.11
N HIS A 26 2.13 -1.19 -18.76
CA HIS A 26 1.58 -2.53 -18.99
C HIS A 26 0.25 -2.76 -18.23
N LEU A 27 0.12 -2.24 -17.01
CA LEU A 27 -1.12 -2.32 -16.24
C LEU A 27 -2.22 -1.42 -16.83
N GLU A 28 -1.86 -0.21 -17.27
CA GLU A 28 -2.78 0.73 -17.93
C GLU A 28 -3.33 0.15 -19.24
N GLU A 29 -2.50 -0.47 -20.10
CA GLU A 29 -2.91 -1.15 -21.33
C GLU A 29 -3.95 -2.26 -21.07
N ARG A 30 -3.93 -2.86 -19.89
CA ARG A 30 -4.88 -3.89 -19.46
C ARG A 30 -6.03 -3.35 -18.61
N HIS A 31 -6.14 -2.04 -18.46
CA HIS A 31 -7.15 -1.37 -17.64
C HIS A 31 -7.12 -1.82 -16.16
N ILE A 32 -5.94 -2.15 -15.65
CA ILE A 32 -5.72 -2.57 -14.25
C ILE A 32 -5.18 -1.39 -13.45
N PHE A 33 -5.92 -0.99 -12.43
CA PHE A 33 -5.51 0.07 -11.51
C PHE A 33 -4.70 -0.51 -10.34
N ALA A 34 -3.45 -0.11 -10.17
CA ALA A 34 -2.55 -0.65 -9.16
C ALA A 34 -2.46 0.23 -7.91
N VAL A 35 -2.56 -0.41 -6.75
CA VAL A 35 -2.51 0.21 -5.41
C VAL A 35 -1.37 -0.39 -4.62
N ASN A 36 -0.34 0.39 -4.29
CA ASN A 36 0.75 -0.01 -3.41
C ASN A 36 0.35 0.20 -1.95
N ILE A 37 0.22 -0.87 -1.18
CA ILE A 37 -0.17 -0.85 0.24
C ILE A 37 1.08 -0.80 1.10
N MET A 38 1.26 0.31 1.79
CA MET A 38 2.35 0.57 2.73
C MET A 38 1.82 0.55 4.17
N GLY A 39 2.68 0.23 5.12
CA GLY A 39 2.35 0.29 6.54
C GLY A 39 3.35 -0.49 7.39
N ALA A 40 3.41 -0.17 8.68
CA ALA A 40 4.26 -0.87 9.63
C ALA A 40 3.87 -2.36 9.77
N PRO A 41 4.78 -3.22 10.26
CA PRO A 41 4.40 -4.56 10.68
C PRO A 41 3.28 -4.48 11.72
N GLY A 42 2.24 -5.30 11.59
CA GLY A 42 1.10 -5.31 12.51
C GLY A 42 0.10 -4.15 12.35
N ALA A 43 0.27 -3.22 11.40
CA ALA A 43 -0.72 -2.16 11.12
C ALA A 43 -2.06 -2.72 10.58
N GLY A 44 -2.06 -3.96 10.09
CA GLY A 44 -3.25 -4.64 9.58
C GLY A 44 -3.42 -4.49 8.07
N LYS A 45 -2.32 -4.54 7.31
CA LYS A 45 -2.34 -4.46 5.85
C LYS A 45 -3.19 -5.57 5.24
N THR A 46 -2.89 -6.82 5.52
CA THR A 46 -3.59 -7.99 4.97
C THR A 46 -5.08 -7.98 5.29
N ILE A 47 -5.48 -7.72 6.54
CA ILE A 47 -6.91 -7.68 6.91
C ILE A 47 -7.64 -6.49 6.27
N SER A 48 -6.96 -5.36 6.08
CA SER A 48 -7.51 -4.21 5.37
C SER A 48 -7.70 -4.51 3.88
N LEU A 49 -6.73 -5.15 3.26
CA LEU A 49 -6.81 -5.64 1.89
C LEU A 49 -8.03 -6.56 1.70
N GLU A 50 -8.23 -7.54 2.57
CA GLU A 50 -9.38 -8.45 2.48
C GLU A 50 -10.73 -7.74 2.61
N ASN A 51 -10.84 -6.76 3.54
CA ASN A 51 -12.07 -5.98 3.69
C ASN A 51 -12.34 -5.09 2.48
N LEU A 52 -11.31 -4.46 1.91
CA LEU A 52 -11.44 -3.68 0.67
C LEU A 52 -11.91 -4.56 -0.49
N ILE A 53 -11.30 -5.74 -0.69
CA ILE A 53 -11.69 -6.66 -1.76
C ILE A 53 -13.16 -7.08 -1.61
N ARG A 54 -13.65 -7.33 -0.40
CA ARG A 54 -15.07 -7.67 -0.16
C ARG A 54 -16.01 -6.51 -0.47
N ALA A 55 -15.59 -5.27 -0.23
CA ALA A 55 -16.40 -4.07 -0.47
C ALA A 55 -16.38 -3.62 -1.95
N LEU A 56 -15.41 -4.09 -2.74
CA LEU A 56 -15.24 -3.68 -4.13
C LEU A 56 -16.10 -4.51 -5.08
N PRO A 57 -16.88 -3.87 -6.00
CA PRO A 57 -17.71 -4.56 -6.99
C PRO A 57 -16.93 -4.94 -8.28
N VAL A 58 -15.60 -4.95 -8.23
CA VAL A 58 -14.72 -5.20 -9.38
C VAL A 58 -13.75 -6.34 -9.10
N LYS A 59 -13.18 -6.92 -10.15
CA LYS A 59 -12.12 -7.93 -10.00
C LYS A 59 -10.95 -7.36 -9.21
N SER A 60 -10.40 -8.16 -8.32
CA SER A 60 -9.24 -7.82 -7.53
C SER A 60 -8.15 -8.87 -7.72
N TYR A 61 -6.93 -8.39 -7.82
CA TYR A 61 -5.70 -9.17 -7.92
C TYR A 61 -4.79 -8.78 -6.77
N VAL A 62 -3.96 -9.69 -6.30
CA VAL A 62 -3.05 -9.43 -5.18
C VAL A 62 -1.65 -9.88 -5.51
N ILE A 63 -0.68 -9.01 -5.29
CA ILE A 63 0.73 -9.37 -5.19
C ILE A 63 1.16 -9.06 -3.76
N GLU A 64 1.72 -10.06 -3.09
CA GLU A 64 2.17 -9.97 -1.71
C GLU A 64 3.68 -10.05 -1.65
N GLY A 65 4.32 -9.01 -1.10
CA GLY A 65 5.76 -8.99 -0.82
C GLY A 65 6.02 -9.45 0.61
N ASP A 66 6.50 -10.67 0.78
CA ASP A 66 6.88 -11.19 2.09
C ASP A 66 8.27 -11.80 2.08
N ILE A 67 8.82 -11.99 3.27
CA ILE A 67 10.16 -12.51 3.45
C ILE A 67 10.19 -14.04 3.29
N GLU A 68 9.19 -14.78 3.82
CA GLU A 68 9.22 -16.26 3.82
C GLU A 68 7.86 -16.97 3.78
N SER A 69 6.71 -16.29 4.04
CA SER A 69 5.42 -16.99 4.29
C SER A 69 4.44 -16.83 3.13
N ASP A 70 3.90 -17.93 2.64
CA ASP A 70 2.84 -17.98 1.62
C ASP A 70 1.42 -18.15 2.21
N ILE A 71 1.29 -18.09 3.55
CA ILE A 71 0.05 -18.38 4.27
C ILE A 71 -1.08 -17.43 3.84
N ASP A 72 -0.80 -16.14 3.76
CA ASP A 72 -1.80 -15.14 3.40
C ASP A 72 -2.17 -15.23 1.91
N THR A 73 -1.21 -15.44 1.04
CA THR A 73 -1.44 -15.69 -0.40
C THR A 73 -2.32 -16.94 -0.62
N GLU A 74 -2.07 -18.05 0.09
CA GLU A 74 -2.88 -19.25 -0.02
C GLU A 74 -4.30 -19.06 0.55
N ARG A 75 -4.45 -18.22 1.57
CA ARG A 75 -5.76 -17.84 2.13
C ARG A 75 -6.58 -17.03 1.11
N LEU A 76 -5.97 -16.09 0.41
CA LEU A 76 -6.62 -15.30 -0.65
C LEU A 76 -7.03 -16.19 -1.84
N LYS A 77 -6.16 -17.10 -2.28
CA LYS A 77 -6.49 -18.07 -3.34
C LYS A 77 -7.67 -18.95 -3.00
N LYS A 78 -7.79 -19.43 -1.74
CA LYS A 78 -8.94 -20.20 -1.26
C LYS A 78 -10.26 -19.41 -1.31
N GLN A 79 -10.20 -18.07 -1.28
CA GLN A 79 -11.34 -17.17 -1.46
C GLN A 79 -11.64 -16.87 -2.94
N GLY A 80 -10.91 -17.49 -3.88
CA GLY A 80 -11.08 -17.28 -5.32
C GLY A 80 -10.39 -16.02 -5.86
N ILE A 81 -9.52 -15.40 -5.06
CA ILE A 81 -8.76 -14.21 -5.47
C ILE A 81 -7.48 -14.66 -6.17
N SER A 82 -7.20 -14.09 -7.35
CA SER A 82 -5.93 -14.32 -8.02
C SER A 82 -4.82 -13.63 -7.24
N ALA A 83 -3.95 -14.41 -6.60
CA ALA A 83 -2.88 -13.91 -5.75
C ALA A 83 -1.54 -14.55 -6.11
N ALA A 84 -0.48 -13.75 -6.07
CA ALA A 84 0.90 -14.18 -6.25
C ALA A 84 1.76 -13.63 -5.12
N GLN A 85 2.73 -14.42 -4.69
CA GLN A 85 3.72 -14.00 -3.69
C GLN A 85 5.05 -13.71 -4.37
N ILE A 86 5.72 -12.67 -3.88
CA ILE A 86 7.10 -12.36 -4.21
C ILE A 86 7.93 -12.56 -2.94
N ASN A 87 8.86 -13.52 -2.97
CA ASN A 87 9.86 -13.60 -1.91
C ASN A 87 10.87 -12.47 -2.08
N THR A 88 10.99 -11.61 -1.08
CA THR A 88 11.89 -10.45 -1.13
C THR A 88 13.30 -10.79 -0.69
N PHE A 89 13.58 -12.05 -0.27
CA PHE A 89 14.89 -12.51 0.20
C PHE A 89 15.49 -11.61 1.30
N GLY A 90 14.63 -11.09 2.18
CA GLY A 90 15.05 -10.19 3.26
C GLY A 90 15.16 -8.72 2.87
N ALA A 91 14.77 -8.32 1.67
CA ALA A 91 14.68 -6.91 1.31
C ALA A 91 13.57 -6.22 2.10
N CYS A 92 13.77 -4.94 2.41
CA CYS A 92 12.84 -4.14 3.22
C CYS A 92 11.68 -3.54 2.41
N HIS A 93 11.57 -3.78 1.10
CA HIS A 93 10.52 -3.33 0.20
C HIS A 93 10.53 -4.14 -1.11
N LEU A 94 9.42 -4.07 -1.84
CA LEU A 94 9.37 -4.47 -3.24
C LEU A 94 9.97 -3.35 -4.11
N ASP A 95 10.69 -3.75 -5.16
CA ASP A 95 11.24 -2.84 -6.17
C ASP A 95 10.59 -3.06 -7.54
N ALA A 96 10.86 -2.17 -8.49
CA ALA A 96 10.28 -2.24 -9.83
C ALA A 96 10.74 -3.49 -10.62
N PRO A 97 11.98 -3.99 -10.54
CA PRO A 97 12.38 -5.26 -11.17
C PRO A 97 11.59 -6.48 -10.68
N LEU A 98 11.34 -6.58 -9.37
CA LEU A 98 10.52 -7.66 -8.80
C LEU A 98 9.08 -7.56 -9.29
N MET A 99 8.51 -6.35 -9.31
CA MET A 99 7.16 -6.10 -9.82
C MET A 99 7.03 -6.38 -11.30
N HIS A 100 7.99 -6.00 -12.12
CA HIS A 100 8.01 -6.31 -13.56
C HIS A 100 7.86 -7.81 -13.79
N ASN A 101 8.67 -8.63 -13.11
CA ASN A 101 8.60 -10.08 -13.22
C ASN A 101 7.25 -10.63 -12.73
N ALA A 102 6.73 -10.14 -11.61
CA ALA A 102 5.49 -10.62 -11.04
C ALA A 102 4.28 -10.33 -11.93
N VAL A 103 4.16 -9.10 -12.43
CA VAL A 103 3.04 -8.67 -13.28
C VAL A 103 3.01 -9.43 -14.62
N HIS A 104 4.17 -9.73 -15.22
CA HIS A 104 4.24 -10.49 -16.47
C HIS A 104 3.94 -11.99 -16.30
N ASN A 105 4.21 -12.55 -15.12
CA ASN A 105 3.96 -13.97 -14.87
C ASN A 105 2.59 -14.24 -14.23
N MET A 106 1.93 -13.22 -13.69
CA MET A 106 0.63 -13.38 -13.06
C MET A 106 -0.50 -13.39 -14.11
N LYS A 107 -1.40 -14.38 -14.00
CA LYS A 107 -2.61 -14.40 -14.81
C LYS A 107 -3.62 -13.39 -14.26
N MET A 108 -3.78 -12.31 -14.98
CA MET A 108 -4.79 -11.30 -14.74
C MET A 108 -5.63 -11.12 -16.00
N ASP A 109 -6.95 -11.10 -15.87
CA ASP A 109 -7.83 -10.70 -16.96
C ASP A 109 -7.76 -9.18 -17.17
N GLU A 110 -8.41 -8.69 -18.18
CA GLU A 110 -8.54 -7.26 -18.45
C GLU A 110 -9.43 -6.58 -17.38
N GLY A 111 -9.01 -5.43 -16.93
CA GLY A 111 -9.72 -4.61 -15.94
C GLY A 111 -9.59 -5.09 -14.48
N GLY A 112 -9.92 -4.21 -13.56
CA GLY A 112 -9.90 -4.47 -12.11
C GLY A 112 -8.87 -3.69 -11.33
N ILE A 113 -8.65 -4.08 -10.08
CA ILE A 113 -7.69 -3.44 -9.18
C ILE A 113 -6.64 -4.48 -8.75
N LEU A 114 -5.37 -4.13 -8.95
CA LEU A 114 -4.22 -4.86 -8.42
C LEU A 114 -3.80 -4.22 -7.10
N PHE A 115 -3.91 -4.97 -6.02
CA PHE A 115 -3.34 -4.60 -4.73
C PHE A 115 -1.95 -5.21 -4.60
N ILE A 116 -0.98 -4.38 -4.23
CA ILE A 116 0.39 -4.80 -3.99
C ILE A 116 0.66 -4.57 -2.50
N GLU A 117 0.60 -5.62 -1.70
CA GLU A 117 0.96 -5.55 -0.29
C GLU A 117 2.48 -5.53 -0.15
N ASN A 118 3.02 -4.37 0.19
CA ASN A 118 4.45 -4.19 0.37
C ASN A 118 4.92 -4.74 1.73
N VAL A 119 6.21 -4.99 1.85
CA VAL A 119 6.85 -5.39 3.11
C VAL A 119 6.50 -4.40 4.24
N GLY A 120 6.34 -4.92 5.46
CA GLY A 120 6.02 -4.10 6.64
C GLY A 120 7.11 -3.08 6.97
N ASN A 121 7.01 -1.87 6.39
CA ASN A 121 7.97 -0.79 6.54
C ASN A 121 7.30 0.55 6.18
N LEU A 122 7.72 1.65 6.85
CA LEU A 122 7.22 3.01 6.59
C LEU A 122 8.25 3.91 5.89
N VAL A 123 9.44 3.42 5.59
CA VAL A 123 10.54 4.21 5.00
C VAL A 123 10.72 3.84 3.54
N CYS A 124 11.28 2.65 3.28
CA CYS A 124 11.65 2.23 1.93
C CYS A 124 10.47 2.17 0.94
N PRO A 125 9.28 1.60 1.28
CA PRO A 125 8.16 1.58 0.34
C PRO A 125 7.64 2.96 -0.06
N ALA A 126 7.84 3.97 0.78
CA ALA A 126 7.44 5.34 0.46
C ALA A 126 8.38 6.00 -0.57
N GLU A 127 9.65 5.61 -0.57
CA GLU A 127 10.68 6.22 -1.41
C GLU A 127 10.66 5.69 -2.85
N PHE A 128 10.34 4.39 -3.04
CA PHE A 128 10.41 3.74 -4.35
C PHE A 128 9.04 3.65 -5.02
N SER A 129 9.01 3.91 -6.33
CA SER A 129 7.88 3.57 -7.19
C SER A 129 8.04 2.13 -7.69
N ILE A 130 6.96 1.38 -7.75
CA ILE A 130 6.93 -0.01 -8.21
C ILE A 130 5.98 -0.21 -9.40
N GLY A 131 5.55 0.89 -10.04
CA GLY A 131 4.59 0.88 -11.14
C GLY A 131 3.13 1.01 -10.67
N GLU A 132 2.91 1.41 -9.43
CA GLU A 132 1.59 1.69 -8.89
C GLU A 132 0.99 2.99 -9.44
N HIS A 133 -0.35 3.08 -9.41
CA HIS A 133 -1.08 4.31 -9.71
C HIS A 133 -1.22 5.19 -8.46
N ILE A 134 -1.39 4.54 -7.29
CA ILE A 134 -1.48 5.22 -5.99
C ILE A 134 -0.76 4.45 -4.89
N LYS A 135 -0.37 5.19 -3.86
CA LYS A 135 0.15 4.68 -2.59
C LYS A 135 -0.93 4.78 -1.51
N MET A 136 -1.32 3.65 -0.95
CA MET A 136 -2.22 3.56 0.20
C MET A 136 -1.40 3.32 1.46
N LEU A 137 -1.49 4.23 2.42
CA LEU A 137 -0.82 4.09 3.71
C LEU A 137 -1.79 3.56 4.76
N ILE A 138 -1.44 2.44 5.40
CA ILE A 138 -2.19 1.89 6.53
C ILE A 138 -1.42 2.14 7.83
N VAL A 139 -2.04 2.86 8.74
CA VAL A 139 -1.54 3.17 10.08
C VAL A 139 -2.54 2.66 11.11
N SER A 140 -2.07 2.05 12.16
CA SER A 140 -2.92 1.61 13.27
C SER A 140 -2.91 2.65 14.40
N VAL A 141 -4.04 2.81 15.10
CA VAL A 141 -4.08 3.62 16.32
C VAL A 141 -3.11 3.11 17.39
N THR A 142 -2.75 1.81 17.33
CA THR A 142 -1.74 1.22 18.22
C THR A 142 -0.31 1.66 17.91
N ASP A 143 -0.08 2.26 16.74
CA ASP A 143 1.24 2.74 16.34
C ASP A 143 1.61 4.07 17.02
N GLY A 144 0.61 4.81 17.50
CA GLY A 144 0.75 6.11 18.16
C GLY A 144 0.47 7.31 17.26
N SER A 145 0.01 8.40 17.87
CA SER A 145 -0.38 9.64 17.18
C SER A 145 0.77 10.46 16.61
N ASP A 146 2.01 10.12 16.95
CA ASP A 146 3.23 10.81 16.52
C ASP A 146 3.82 10.29 15.19
N LYS A 147 3.18 9.31 14.54
CA LYS A 147 3.69 8.69 13.31
C LYS A 147 3.89 9.66 12.14
N PRO A 148 3.02 10.65 11.88
CA PRO A 148 3.27 11.62 10.82
C PRO A 148 4.58 12.38 11.01
N TYR A 149 4.93 12.70 12.23
CA TYR A 149 6.15 13.44 12.57
C TYR A 149 7.41 12.56 12.50
N LYS A 150 7.29 11.27 12.78
CA LYS A 150 8.42 10.31 12.75
C LYS A 150 8.72 9.76 11.35
N TYR A 151 7.69 9.62 10.51
CA TYR A 151 7.78 9.04 9.17
C TYR A 151 7.16 9.95 8.10
N PRO A 152 7.61 11.22 8.00
CA PRO A 152 6.93 12.23 7.19
C PRO A 152 6.78 11.83 5.72
N LEU A 153 7.78 11.18 5.14
CA LEU A 153 7.75 10.77 3.72
C LEU A 153 6.59 9.82 3.41
N ALA A 154 6.28 8.86 4.29
CA ALA A 154 5.19 7.91 4.07
C ALA A 154 3.83 8.62 3.98
N PHE A 155 3.62 9.67 4.81
CA PHE A 155 2.39 10.45 4.80
C PHE A 155 2.35 11.46 3.65
N GLU A 156 3.49 12.06 3.30
CA GLU A 156 3.62 12.98 2.16
C GLU A 156 3.29 12.27 0.84
N LYS A 157 3.77 11.03 0.66
CA LYS A 157 3.61 10.25 -0.56
C LYS A 157 2.31 9.45 -0.65
N ALA A 158 1.54 9.39 0.42
CA ALA A 158 0.28 8.66 0.43
C ALA A 158 -0.80 9.41 -0.36
N ASP A 159 -1.46 8.72 -1.29
CA ASP A 159 -2.64 9.21 -1.99
C ASP A 159 -3.92 8.94 -1.18
N MET A 160 -3.85 8.00 -0.25
CA MET A 160 -4.93 7.57 0.62
C MET A 160 -4.37 7.03 1.94
N ILE A 161 -5.02 7.32 3.05
CA ILE A 161 -4.60 6.86 4.38
C ILE A 161 -5.76 6.11 5.05
N LEU A 162 -5.49 4.91 5.55
CA LEU A 162 -6.40 4.16 6.42
C LEU A 162 -5.87 4.23 7.86
N LEU A 163 -6.65 4.82 8.77
CA LEU A 163 -6.43 4.73 10.20
C LEU A 163 -7.18 3.53 10.75
N ASN A 164 -6.45 2.43 10.95
CA ASN A 164 -7.01 1.12 11.29
C ASN A 164 -7.07 0.89 12.81
N LYS A 165 -7.85 -0.12 13.20
CA LYS A 165 -8.09 -0.56 14.59
C LYS A 165 -8.75 0.52 15.44
N VAL A 166 -9.64 1.31 14.84
CA VAL A 166 -10.33 2.41 15.56
C VAL A 166 -11.21 1.93 16.72
N ASP A 167 -11.58 0.66 16.73
CA ASP A 167 -12.22 -0.01 17.86
C ASP A 167 -11.39 0.01 19.14
N LEU A 168 -10.08 0.23 19.04
CA LEU A 168 -9.17 0.33 20.18
C LEU A 168 -9.02 1.76 20.72
N LEU A 169 -9.51 2.79 20.02
CA LEU A 169 -9.41 4.19 20.48
C LEU A 169 -9.85 4.41 21.94
N PRO A 170 -10.96 3.80 22.43
CA PRO A 170 -11.40 3.98 23.82
C PRO A 170 -10.41 3.44 24.87
N TYR A 171 -9.44 2.63 24.47
CA TYR A 171 -8.50 1.94 25.36
C TYR A 171 -7.06 2.46 25.23
N LEU A 172 -6.83 3.43 24.36
CA LEU A 172 -5.50 3.96 24.05
C LEU A 172 -5.44 5.47 24.27
N ASP A 173 -4.27 5.94 24.65
CA ASP A 173 -3.94 7.36 24.64
C ASP A 173 -3.50 7.77 23.22
N PHE A 174 -4.51 7.98 22.34
CA PHE A 174 -4.29 8.39 20.96
C PHE A 174 -4.87 9.78 20.74
N ASP A 175 -4.00 10.77 20.54
CA ASP A 175 -4.40 12.14 20.21
C ASP A 175 -4.72 12.24 18.70
N GLU A 176 -5.99 12.11 18.37
CA GLU A 176 -6.46 12.18 17.00
C GLU A 176 -6.25 13.57 16.36
N ALA A 177 -6.41 14.64 17.16
CA ALA A 177 -6.23 16.00 16.65
C ALA A 177 -4.77 16.24 16.25
N PHE A 178 -3.84 15.85 17.10
CA PHE A 178 -2.39 15.92 16.84
C PHE A 178 -2.00 15.05 15.63
N PHE A 179 -2.53 13.84 15.53
CA PHE A 179 -2.30 12.96 14.39
C PHE A 179 -2.76 13.60 13.07
N MET A 180 -4.00 14.12 13.03
CA MET A 180 -4.57 14.77 11.84
C MET A 180 -3.85 16.07 11.48
N GLU A 181 -3.43 16.87 12.46
CA GLU A 181 -2.61 18.06 12.23
C GLU A 181 -1.29 17.70 11.52
N GLY A 182 -0.59 16.67 12.04
CA GLY A 182 0.63 16.16 11.43
C GLY A 182 0.44 15.73 9.98
N ILE A 183 -0.66 15.01 9.69
CA ILE A 183 -0.98 14.63 8.31
C ILE A 183 -1.22 15.88 7.45
N ARG A 184 -2.08 16.81 7.88
CA ARG A 184 -2.45 17.98 7.07
C ARG A 184 -1.29 18.94 6.83
N HIS A 185 -0.30 18.93 7.70
CA HIS A 185 0.95 19.67 7.48
C HIS A 185 1.77 19.08 6.32
N LEU A 186 1.79 17.77 6.18
CA LEU A 186 2.56 17.05 5.16
C LEU A 186 1.77 16.83 3.87
N ASN A 187 0.49 16.54 3.99
CA ASN A 187 -0.38 16.13 2.89
C ASN A 187 -1.80 16.68 3.10
N LYS A 188 -2.16 17.67 2.29
CA LYS A 188 -3.45 18.37 2.40
C LYS A 188 -4.59 17.61 1.72
N ASP A 189 -4.26 16.78 0.73
CA ASP A 189 -5.21 16.24 -0.24
C ASP A 189 -5.61 14.79 0.05
N ALA A 190 -4.71 13.98 0.64
CA ALA A 190 -4.99 12.58 0.91
C ALA A 190 -6.19 12.41 1.86
N PRO A 191 -7.24 11.69 1.46
CA PRO A 191 -8.33 11.33 2.35
C PRO A 191 -7.82 10.39 3.45
N VAL A 192 -8.39 10.55 4.65
CA VAL A 192 -8.13 9.67 5.80
C VAL A 192 -9.42 8.95 6.13
N PHE A 193 -9.43 7.63 6.03
CA PHE A 193 -10.56 6.78 6.38
C PHE A 193 -10.26 6.07 7.70
N LYS A 194 -11.17 6.22 8.67
CA LYS A 194 -11.17 5.48 9.91
C LYS A 194 -11.78 4.10 9.66
N VAL A 195 -11.03 3.05 9.93
CA VAL A 195 -11.46 1.69 9.63
C VAL A 195 -11.19 0.73 10.79
N CYS A 196 -11.99 -0.35 10.84
CA CYS A 196 -11.77 -1.45 11.76
C CYS A 196 -11.67 -2.76 10.98
N GLY A 197 -10.46 -3.30 10.85
CA GLY A 197 -10.22 -4.57 10.15
C GLY A 197 -11.01 -5.76 10.72
N LYS A 198 -11.31 -5.73 12.02
CA LYS A 198 -12.06 -6.79 12.71
C LYS A 198 -13.55 -6.80 12.34
N THR A 199 -14.18 -5.63 12.21
CA THR A 199 -15.63 -5.49 11.98
C THR A 199 -15.98 -5.21 10.53
N GLY A 200 -15.03 -4.73 9.72
CA GLY A 200 -15.27 -4.25 8.37
C GLY A 200 -15.77 -2.78 8.30
N GLU A 201 -15.89 -2.11 9.44
CA GLU A 201 -16.35 -0.72 9.51
C GLU A 201 -15.42 0.22 8.74
N GLY A 202 -15.99 1.16 7.98
CA GLY A 202 -15.31 2.22 7.26
C GLY A 202 -14.74 1.81 5.89
N TYR A 203 -14.71 0.52 5.53
CA TYR A 203 -14.14 0.08 4.26
C TYR A 203 -15.02 0.40 3.05
N ASP A 204 -16.34 0.50 3.21
CA ASP A 204 -17.24 0.86 2.10
C ASP A 204 -16.88 2.23 1.53
N ALA A 205 -16.70 3.24 2.39
CA ALA A 205 -16.30 4.59 1.97
C ALA A 205 -14.91 4.62 1.29
N ALA A 206 -13.97 3.82 1.81
CA ALA A 206 -12.65 3.67 1.22
C ALA A 206 -12.71 2.99 -0.16
N ALA A 207 -13.54 1.96 -0.32
CA ALA A 207 -13.76 1.25 -1.58
C ALA A 207 -14.44 2.16 -2.62
N GLU A 208 -15.46 2.92 -2.23
CA GLU A 208 -16.11 3.89 -3.11
C GLU A 208 -15.12 4.93 -3.65
N TRP A 209 -14.24 5.44 -2.80
CA TRP A 209 -13.20 6.37 -3.22
C TRP A 209 -12.23 5.71 -4.22
N LEU A 210 -11.78 4.48 -3.96
CA LEU A 210 -10.92 3.73 -4.89
C LEU A 210 -11.57 3.55 -6.25
N ILE A 211 -12.85 3.16 -6.30
CA ILE A 211 -13.60 3.03 -7.57
C ILE A 211 -13.67 4.36 -8.32
N LYS A 212 -13.86 5.46 -7.59
CA LYS A 212 -13.95 6.79 -8.21
C LYS A 212 -12.63 7.20 -8.88
N ILE A 213 -11.49 6.92 -8.25
CA ILE A 213 -10.19 7.30 -8.79
C ILE A 213 -9.69 6.32 -9.85
N SER A 214 -10.02 5.03 -9.77
CA SER A 214 -9.62 4.04 -10.77
C SER A 214 -10.30 4.21 -12.13
N LYS A 215 -11.30 5.09 -12.25
CA LYS A 215 -12.02 5.42 -13.49
C LYS A 215 -11.53 6.72 -14.15
N LYS A 216 -10.59 7.41 -13.53
CA LYS A 216 -10.00 8.65 -14.09
C LYS A 216 -8.84 8.34 -15.00
#